data_5539b965b5caa7f805277b624f538dc1
#
_entry.id   5539b965b5caa7f805277b624f538dc1
#
_cell.length_a   1.000
_cell.length_b   1.000
_cell.length_c   1.000
_cell.angle_alpha   90.00
_cell.angle_beta   90.00
_cell.angle_gamma   90.00
#
_symmetry.space_group_name_H-M   'P 1'
#
loop_
_entity.id
_entity.type
_entity.pdbx_description
1 polymer ?
#
loop_
_entity_poly.entity_id
_entity_poly.type
_entity_poly.pdbx_seq_one_letter_code
_entity_poly.pdbx_strand_id
1 'polypeptide(L)'
;LIDDIYMTHQVLIAPRLEFLKEVDNIPLEINVDRERLIQVLTNFLNNASKFTEIGYIKLGYIYLPDEGHVRIYVEDTGRGIPREEQRMIFSRFYKQNEFSQGAGLGLSICQVIIEKLGGRIDLKSEVGKGSRFTVILPCRVVS
;
A
#
# COMPACT_ATOMS: atom_id res chain seq x y z
N LEU A 1 12.30 2.92 -7.17
CA LEU A 1 11.61 2.65 -5.90
C LEU A 1 10.68 1.44 -5.99
N ILE A 2 9.71 1.48 -6.91
CA ILE A 2 8.75 0.38 -7.05
C ILE A 2 9.47 -0.90 -7.50
N ASP A 3 10.38 -0.79 -8.44
CA ASP A 3 11.15 -1.94 -8.90
C ASP A 3 11.95 -2.58 -7.76
N ASP A 4 12.57 -1.76 -6.91
CA ASP A 4 13.36 -2.26 -5.78
C ASP A 4 12.48 -2.98 -4.77
N ILE A 5 11.32 -2.41 -4.46
CA ILE A 5 10.37 -3.03 -3.54
C ILE A 5 9.82 -4.33 -4.13
N TYR A 6 9.48 -4.32 -5.41
CA TYR A 6 8.97 -5.49 -6.10
C TYR A 6 9.99 -6.63 -6.05
N MET A 7 11.26 -6.34 -6.39
CA MET A 7 12.32 -7.34 -6.38
C MET A 7 12.54 -7.91 -4.97
N THR A 8 12.56 -7.06 -3.97
CA THR A 8 12.77 -7.47 -2.58
C THR A 8 11.66 -8.39 -2.09
N HIS A 9 10.41 -8.04 -2.38
CA HIS A 9 9.26 -8.78 -1.87
C HIS A 9 8.88 -9.99 -2.71
N GLN A 10 9.42 -10.11 -3.92
CA GLN A 10 9.11 -11.23 -4.78
C GLN A 10 9.44 -12.58 -4.13
N VAL A 11 10.50 -12.64 -3.34
CA VAL A 11 10.87 -13.85 -2.62
C VAL A 11 10.11 -14.03 -1.30
N LEU A 12 9.50 -12.95 -0.79
CA LEU A 12 8.78 -12.98 0.49
C LEU A 12 7.30 -13.28 0.32
N ILE A 13 6.76 -13.05 -0.87
CA ILE A 13 5.36 -13.36 -1.16
C ILE A 13 5.21 -14.87 -1.29
N ALA A 14 4.15 -15.41 -0.71
CA ALA A 14 3.90 -16.85 -0.73
C ALA A 14 3.87 -17.38 -2.18
N PRO A 15 4.51 -18.54 -2.47
CA PRO A 15 4.56 -19.07 -3.84
C PRO A 15 3.20 -19.34 -4.47
N ARG A 16 2.16 -19.52 -3.68
CA ARG A 16 0.80 -19.73 -4.18
C ARG A 16 0.15 -18.49 -4.77
N LEU A 17 0.77 -17.32 -4.56
CA LEU A 17 0.23 -16.04 -5.00
C LEU A 17 1.02 -15.51 -6.18
N GLU A 18 0.32 -14.89 -7.12
CA GLU A 18 0.96 -14.09 -8.15
C GLU A 18 1.33 -12.73 -7.57
N PHE A 19 2.56 -12.30 -7.78
CA PHE A 19 2.98 -10.97 -7.42
C PHE A 19 3.18 -10.16 -8.70
N LEU A 20 2.34 -9.15 -8.89
CA LEU A 20 2.26 -8.36 -10.11
C LEU A 20 2.81 -6.95 -9.88
N LYS A 21 3.31 -6.35 -10.95
CA LYS A 21 3.79 -4.97 -10.93
C LYS A 21 3.12 -4.20 -12.07
N GLU A 22 2.59 -3.02 -11.74
CA GLU A 22 1.99 -2.12 -12.73
C GLU A 22 2.59 -0.73 -12.57
N VAL A 23 3.31 -0.26 -13.58
CA VAL A 23 3.97 1.04 -13.51
C VAL A 23 3.78 1.82 -14.82
N ASP A 24 3.67 3.13 -14.69
CA ASP A 24 3.72 4.03 -15.84
C ASP A 24 5.16 4.19 -16.28
N ASN A 25 5.37 4.37 -17.59
CA ASN A 25 6.70 4.61 -18.15
C ASN A 25 7.09 6.08 -18.14
N ILE A 26 6.55 6.84 -17.20
CA ILE A 26 6.82 8.27 -17.06
C ILE A 26 7.82 8.47 -15.93
N PRO A 27 8.97 9.11 -16.19
CA PRO A 27 9.93 9.41 -15.12
C PRO A 27 9.32 10.42 -14.16
N LEU A 28 9.13 10.02 -12.92
CA LEU A 28 8.54 10.86 -11.89
C LEU A 28 9.56 11.15 -10.80
N GLU A 29 9.47 12.35 -10.24
CA GLU A 29 10.23 12.74 -9.08
C GLU A 29 9.27 12.97 -7.93
N ILE A 30 9.51 12.26 -6.83
CA ILE A 30 8.73 12.41 -5.60
C ILE A 30 9.67 12.98 -4.54
N ASN A 31 9.28 14.12 -3.99
CA ASN A 31 10.07 14.78 -2.96
C ASN A 31 9.66 14.24 -1.58
N VAL A 32 10.08 13.03 -1.27
CA VAL A 32 9.74 12.36 -0.02
C VAL A 32 10.94 11.59 0.52
N ASP A 33 10.86 11.25 1.80
CA ASP A 33 11.80 10.33 2.44
C ASP A 33 11.57 8.92 1.88
N ARG A 34 12.53 8.45 1.11
CA ARG A 34 12.45 7.14 0.43
C ARG A 34 12.29 6.00 1.43
N GLU A 35 13.02 6.03 2.54
CA GLU A 35 12.97 4.96 3.54
C GLU A 35 11.61 4.88 4.22
N ARG A 36 11.01 6.02 4.49
CA ARG A 36 9.69 6.09 5.11
C ARG A 36 8.61 5.57 4.15
N LEU A 37 8.71 5.93 2.88
CA LEU A 37 7.78 5.42 1.88
C LEU A 37 7.92 3.90 1.74
N ILE A 38 9.15 3.39 1.71
CA ILE A 38 9.40 1.94 1.67
C ILE A 38 8.77 1.26 2.89
N GLN A 39 8.90 1.85 4.06
CA GLN A 39 8.30 1.32 5.28
C GLN A 39 6.79 1.16 5.16
N VAL A 40 6.11 2.16 4.62
CA VAL A 40 4.67 2.13 4.42
C VAL A 40 4.26 1.05 3.43
N LEU A 41 4.91 1.02 2.27
CA LEU A 41 4.58 0.05 1.22
C LEU A 41 4.90 -1.38 1.67
N THR A 42 5.99 -1.58 2.41
CA THR A 42 6.32 -2.88 2.98
C THR A 42 5.23 -3.35 3.95
N ASN A 43 4.72 -2.44 4.77
CA ASN A 43 3.61 -2.76 5.68
C ASN A 43 2.38 -3.22 4.91
N PHE A 44 2.02 -2.51 3.84
CA PHE A 44 0.88 -2.88 3.00
C PHE A 44 1.09 -4.25 2.33
N LEU A 45 2.30 -4.51 1.82
CA LEU A 45 2.61 -5.80 1.18
C LEU A 45 2.57 -6.96 2.17
N ASN A 46 3.07 -6.76 3.37
CA ASN A 46 3.02 -7.78 4.42
C ASN A 46 1.58 -8.11 4.79
N ASN A 47 0.73 -7.11 4.93
CA ASN A 47 -0.69 -7.33 5.20
C ASN A 47 -1.37 -8.05 4.04
N ALA A 48 -1.11 -7.62 2.81
CA ALA A 48 -1.67 -8.27 1.64
C ALA A 48 -1.28 -9.74 1.56
N SER A 49 -0.01 -10.05 1.79
CA SER A 49 0.47 -11.43 1.77
C SER A 49 -0.19 -12.28 2.86
N LYS A 50 -0.40 -11.68 4.04
CA LYS A 50 -0.99 -12.39 5.18
C LYS A 50 -2.47 -12.73 4.96
N PHE A 51 -3.21 -11.84 4.29
CA PHE A 51 -4.67 -11.97 4.15
C PHE A 51 -5.14 -12.47 2.81
N THR A 52 -4.23 -12.78 1.89
CA THR A 52 -4.57 -13.31 0.58
C THR A 52 -4.15 -14.76 0.50
N GLU A 53 -5.11 -15.65 0.35
CA GLU A 53 -4.84 -17.08 0.24
C GLU A 53 -4.57 -17.50 -1.19
N ILE A 54 -5.34 -16.94 -2.12
CA ILE A 54 -5.31 -17.32 -3.53
C ILE A 54 -5.48 -16.07 -4.38
N GLY A 55 -4.88 -16.06 -5.55
CA GLY A 55 -4.98 -14.97 -6.50
C GLY A 55 -3.70 -14.16 -6.59
N TYR A 56 -3.79 -12.84 -6.47
CA TYR A 56 -2.63 -11.99 -6.70
C TYR A 56 -2.50 -10.85 -5.70
N ILE A 57 -1.29 -10.32 -5.65
CA ILE A 57 -0.95 -9.05 -5.01
C ILE A 57 -0.30 -8.19 -6.09
N LYS A 58 -0.77 -6.97 -6.25
CA LYS A 58 -0.27 -6.05 -7.26
C LYS A 58 0.29 -4.80 -6.59
N LEU A 59 1.51 -4.45 -6.96
CA LEU A 59 2.17 -3.21 -6.56
C LEU A 59 2.32 -2.33 -7.79
N GLY A 60 1.88 -1.08 -7.71
CA GLY A 60 1.99 -0.21 -8.85
C GLY A 60 1.83 1.26 -8.50
N TYR A 61 1.91 2.10 -9.53
CA TYR A 61 1.59 3.51 -9.38
C TYR A 61 0.89 4.04 -10.63
N ILE A 62 0.12 5.09 -10.42
CA ILE A 62 -0.59 5.80 -11.47
C ILE A 62 -0.29 7.29 -11.30
N TYR A 63 0.19 7.93 -12.35
CA TYR A 63 0.44 9.36 -12.35
C TYR A 63 -0.82 10.11 -12.78
N LEU A 64 -1.18 11.15 -12.02
CA LEU A 64 -2.34 11.99 -12.30
C LEU A 64 -1.86 13.40 -12.62
N PRO A 65 -1.63 13.70 -13.92
CA PRO A 65 -1.01 14.97 -14.32
C PRO A 65 -1.85 16.19 -13.94
N ASP A 66 -3.16 16.10 -14.04
CA ASP A 66 -4.07 17.22 -13.75
C ASP A 66 -4.05 17.59 -12.26
N GLU A 67 -3.71 16.65 -11.41
CA GLU A 67 -3.68 16.86 -9.97
C GLU A 67 -2.28 17.09 -9.43
N GLY A 68 -1.23 16.79 -10.21
CA GLY A 68 0.14 16.85 -9.74
C GLY A 68 0.44 15.81 -8.68
N HIS A 69 -0.25 14.67 -8.73
CA HIS A 69 -0.12 13.59 -7.76
C HIS A 69 0.25 12.27 -8.41
N VAL A 70 0.87 11.41 -7.63
CA VAL A 70 1.02 10.00 -7.96
C VAL A 70 0.25 9.18 -6.93
N ARG A 71 -0.41 8.14 -7.40
CA ARG A 71 -1.06 7.14 -6.56
C ARG A 71 -0.22 5.88 -6.60
N ILE A 72 0.33 5.51 -5.46
CA ILE A 72 1.10 4.28 -5.31
C ILE A 72 0.24 3.32 -4.52
N TYR A 73 0.00 2.13 -5.06
CA TYR A 73 -0.98 1.24 -4.45
C TYR A 73 -0.47 -0.18 -4.29
N VAL A 74 -1.07 -0.85 -3.31
CA VAL A 74 -0.95 -2.30 -3.11
C VAL A 74 -2.37 -2.86 -3.14
N GLU A 75 -2.63 -3.72 -4.12
CA GLU A 75 -3.93 -4.35 -4.31
C GLU A 75 -3.82 -5.85 -4.10
N ASP A 76 -4.80 -6.43 -3.43
CA ASP A 76 -4.85 -7.86 -3.22
C ASP A 76 -6.23 -8.42 -3.52
N THR A 77 -6.29 -9.73 -3.77
CA THR A 77 -7.52 -10.48 -3.94
C THR A 77 -7.85 -11.28 -2.68
N GLY A 78 -7.57 -10.69 -1.53
CA GLY A 78 -7.80 -11.32 -0.25
C GLY A 78 -9.24 -11.25 0.21
N ARG A 79 -9.42 -11.46 1.50
CA ARG A 79 -10.75 -11.52 2.09
C ARG A 79 -11.50 -10.20 2.14
N GLY A 80 -10.82 -9.07 1.96
CA GLY A 80 -11.41 -7.75 2.10
C GLY A 80 -11.62 -7.36 3.56
N ILE A 81 -12.06 -6.12 3.76
CA ILE A 81 -12.28 -5.55 5.09
C ILE A 81 -13.72 -5.12 5.21
N PRO A 82 -14.44 -5.58 6.24
CA PRO A 82 -15.81 -5.14 6.47
C PRO A 82 -15.90 -3.62 6.59
N ARG A 83 -16.94 -3.05 6.04
CA ARG A 83 -17.10 -1.60 5.94
C ARG A 83 -17.02 -0.91 7.30
N GLU A 84 -17.60 -1.51 8.33
CA GLU A 84 -17.58 -0.97 9.69
C GLU A 84 -16.19 -0.98 10.31
N GLU A 85 -15.27 -1.82 9.82
CA GLU A 85 -13.90 -1.86 10.30
C GLU A 85 -12.98 -0.91 9.55
N GLN A 86 -13.32 -0.53 8.32
CA GLN A 86 -12.45 0.30 7.49
C GLN A 86 -12.11 1.64 8.11
N ARG A 87 -12.99 2.19 8.94
CA ARG A 87 -12.75 3.45 9.63
C ARG A 87 -11.79 3.32 10.79
N MET A 88 -11.65 2.11 11.32
CA MET A 88 -10.91 1.87 12.56
C MET A 88 -9.52 1.30 12.36
N ILE A 89 -9.25 0.71 11.21
CA ILE A 89 -7.97 0.00 11.01
C ILE A 89 -6.75 0.91 11.06
N PHE A 90 -6.93 2.22 10.87
CA PHE A 90 -5.86 3.20 11.01
C PHE A 90 -5.79 3.81 12.41
N SER A 91 -6.70 3.41 13.30
CA SER A 91 -6.68 3.89 14.67
C SER A 91 -5.54 3.26 15.44
N ARG A 92 -4.92 4.07 16.29
CA ARG A 92 -3.87 3.59 17.17
C ARG A 92 -4.44 2.51 18.11
N PHE A 93 -3.69 1.42 18.25
CA PHE A 93 -4.06 0.25 19.06
C PHE A 93 -5.27 -0.53 18.53
N TYR A 94 -5.74 -0.24 17.34
CA TYR A 94 -6.75 -1.09 16.74
C TYR A 94 -6.19 -2.49 16.52
N LYS A 95 -6.85 -3.46 17.09
CA LYS A 95 -6.50 -4.86 16.97
C LYS A 95 -7.66 -5.65 16.41
N GLN A 96 -7.82 -5.61 15.14
CA GLN A 96 -8.35 -6.75 14.46
C GLN A 96 -7.11 -7.60 14.23
N ASN A 97 -6.81 -8.43 15.18
CA ASN A 97 -5.57 -9.22 15.35
C ASN A 97 -4.73 -9.45 14.12
N GLU A 98 -5.32 -9.40 12.97
CA GLU A 98 -4.75 -9.78 11.72
C GLU A 98 -4.18 -8.60 10.94
N PHE A 99 -4.63 -7.36 11.20
CA PHE A 99 -4.18 -6.18 10.48
C PHE A 99 -3.04 -5.44 11.15
N SER A 100 -2.65 -5.89 12.31
CA SER A 100 -1.54 -5.27 12.97
C SER A 100 -0.63 -6.33 13.53
N GLN A 101 0.64 -6.16 13.30
CA GLN A 101 1.68 -6.96 13.91
C GLN A 101 1.95 -6.40 15.29
N GLY A 102 1.93 -7.24 16.31
CA GLY A 102 2.24 -6.82 17.68
C GLY A 102 1.21 -5.86 18.26
N ALA A 103 1.57 -4.61 18.45
CA ALA A 103 0.77 -3.68 19.24
C ALA A 103 -0.35 -2.97 18.49
N GLY A 104 -0.62 -3.30 17.23
CA GLY A 104 -1.67 -2.63 16.47
C GLY A 104 -1.29 -1.24 16.01
N LEU A 105 0.01 -0.99 15.80
CA LEU A 105 0.49 0.33 15.43
C LEU A 105 0.84 0.47 13.94
N GLY A 106 0.86 -0.63 13.19
CA GLY A 106 1.35 -0.63 11.81
C GLY A 106 0.65 0.37 10.90
N LEU A 107 -0.66 0.27 10.76
CA LEU A 107 -1.39 1.15 9.84
C LEU A 107 -1.51 2.58 10.36
N SER A 108 -1.63 2.77 11.67
CA SER A 108 -1.66 4.12 12.24
C SER A 108 -0.35 4.86 12.02
N ILE A 109 0.77 4.15 12.13
CA ILE A 109 2.09 4.71 11.84
C ILE A 109 2.20 5.08 10.36
N CYS A 110 1.70 4.22 9.47
CA CYS A 110 1.68 4.52 8.04
C CYS A 110 0.95 5.83 7.75
N GLN A 111 -0.20 6.02 8.36
CA GLN A 111 -0.98 7.24 8.18
C GLN A 111 -0.20 8.48 8.64
N VAL A 112 0.43 8.41 9.79
CA VAL A 112 1.26 9.52 10.29
C VAL A 112 2.41 9.83 9.34
N ILE A 113 3.10 8.79 8.86
CA ILE A 113 4.21 8.95 7.93
C ILE A 113 3.75 9.66 6.66
N ILE A 114 2.67 9.18 6.05
CA ILE A 114 2.20 9.73 4.78
C ILE A 114 1.68 11.16 4.95
N GLU A 115 0.99 11.46 6.04
CA GLU A 115 0.55 12.83 6.31
C GLU A 115 1.74 13.79 6.44
N LYS A 116 2.82 13.36 7.08
CA LYS A 116 4.05 14.16 7.19
C LYS A 116 4.75 14.35 5.84
N LEU A 117 4.55 13.45 4.91
CA LEU A 117 5.08 13.57 3.55
C LEU A 117 4.20 14.42 2.64
N GLY A 118 3.12 14.96 3.17
CA GLY A 118 2.20 15.81 2.42
C GLY A 118 1.14 15.07 1.64
N GLY A 119 0.95 13.80 1.94
CA GLY A 119 -0.01 12.95 1.23
C GLY A 119 -1.12 12.42 2.12
N ARG A 120 -1.81 11.45 1.58
CA ARG A 120 -2.87 10.75 2.31
C ARG A 120 -2.96 9.30 1.86
N ILE A 121 -3.62 8.48 2.66
CA ILE A 121 -3.89 7.08 2.35
C ILE A 121 -5.37 6.92 2.06
N ASP A 122 -5.67 6.21 0.98
CA ASP A 122 -7.03 5.83 0.62
C ASP A 122 -7.16 4.31 0.68
N LEU A 123 -8.33 3.84 1.04
CA LEU A 123 -8.63 2.41 1.10
C LEU A 123 -9.91 2.12 0.33
N LYS A 124 -9.83 1.16 -0.58
CA LYS A 124 -11.00 0.57 -1.23
C LYS A 124 -10.98 -0.92 -0.94
N SER A 125 -12.04 -1.41 -0.34
CA SER A 125 -12.11 -2.81 0.04
C SER A 125 -13.54 -3.30 0.02
N GLU A 126 -13.70 -4.57 -0.33
CA GLU A 126 -14.99 -5.24 -0.34
C GLU A 126 -14.79 -6.68 0.12
N VAL A 127 -15.58 -7.10 1.10
CA VAL A 127 -15.50 -8.46 1.62
C VAL A 127 -15.72 -9.46 0.48
N GLY A 128 -14.84 -10.45 0.40
CA GLY A 128 -14.87 -11.46 -0.64
C GLY A 128 -14.20 -11.09 -1.95
N LYS A 129 -13.75 -9.84 -2.11
CA LYS A 129 -13.10 -9.37 -3.33
C LYS A 129 -11.65 -8.93 -3.14
N GLY A 130 -11.34 -8.37 -2.00
CA GLY A 130 -10.00 -7.91 -1.68
C GLY A 130 -9.92 -6.46 -1.27
N SER A 131 -8.70 -5.93 -1.28
CA SER A 131 -8.42 -4.57 -0.80
C SER A 131 -7.41 -3.89 -1.69
N ARG A 132 -7.50 -2.56 -1.77
CA ARG A 132 -6.49 -1.71 -2.39
C ARG A 132 -6.17 -0.57 -1.45
N PHE A 133 -4.95 -0.54 -0.95
CA PHE A 133 -4.39 0.57 -0.18
C PHE A 133 -3.61 1.47 -1.11
N THR A 134 -3.93 2.75 -1.13
CA THR A 134 -3.32 3.72 -2.03
C THR A 134 -2.70 4.85 -1.23
N VAL A 135 -1.44 5.15 -1.53
CA VAL A 135 -0.73 6.33 -1.04
C VAL A 135 -0.81 7.39 -2.12
N ILE A 136 -1.32 8.57 -1.78
CA ILE A 136 -1.43 9.69 -2.72
C ILE A 136 -0.44 10.76 -2.31
N LEU A 137 0.55 11.03 -3.17
CA LEU A 137 1.64 11.95 -2.88
C LEU A 137 1.80 12.98 -3.99
N PRO A 138 2.22 14.21 -3.64
CA PRO A 138 2.59 15.18 -4.67
C PRO A 138 3.81 14.68 -5.44
N CYS A 139 3.83 14.92 -6.74
CA CYS A 139 4.97 14.56 -7.58
C CYS A 139 5.03 15.46 -8.80
N ARG A 140 6.14 15.36 -9.53
CA ARG A 140 6.32 16.06 -10.81
C ARG A 140 7.01 15.13 -11.80
N VAL A 141 6.79 15.39 -13.07
CA VAL A 141 7.51 14.69 -14.13
C VAL A 141 8.94 15.22 -14.17
N VAL A 142 9.90 14.31 -14.26
CA VAL A 142 11.31 14.67 -14.45
C VAL A 142 11.52 15.05 -15.91
N SER A 143 11.92 16.28 -16.12
CA SER A 143 12.13 16.80 -17.48
C SER A 143 13.58 16.63 -17.94
#